data_fa314a9e1aca5f8e4360cc48ae6961c2
#
_entry.id   fa314a9e1aca5f8e4360cc48ae6961c2
#
_cell.length_a   1.000
_cell.length_b   1.000
_cell.length_c   1.000
_cell.angle_alpha   90.00
_cell.angle_beta   90.00
_cell.angle_gamma   90.00
#
_symmetry.space_group_name_H-M   'P 1'
#
loop_
_entity.id
_entity.type
_entity.pdbx_description
1 polymer ?
#
loop_
_entity_poly.entity_id
_entity_poly.type
_entity_poly.pdbx_seq_one_letter_code
_entity_poly.pdbx_strand_id
1 'polypeptide(L)'
;PAGLTDYILVEDRLTVEIIPDGVHVHPLLVEKTLRCKGLGRVAFVTDSVLGAGSPPGVYDGLYAGARVEVTPDRGVRRIPDDALSGSAMTQLRCFQQAVRRFGRSIPEAAALCSRTPARVLGLNDQGVLDRGMRANIILLDRELNLKMTILDGEIVYRADEPQR
;
A
#
# COMPACT_ATOMS: atom_id res chain seq x y z
N PRO A 1 -30.10 -8.34 -10.13
CA PRO A 1 -29.78 -6.91 -10.10
C PRO A 1 -28.31 -6.69 -9.81
N ALA A 2 -27.69 -5.66 -10.41
CA ALA A 2 -26.32 -5.27 -10.12
C ALA A 2 -26.22 -4.73 -8.68
N GLY A 3 -25.13 -5.06 -8.00
CA GLY A 3 -24.85 -4.58 -6.65
C GLY A 3 -24.01 -3.29 -6.64
N LEU A 4 -23.75 -2.73 -5.45
CA LEU A 4 -22.93 -1.55 -5.27
C LEU A 4 -21.53 -1.72 -5.87
N THR A 5 -20.94 -2.90 -5.70
CA THR A 5 -19.61 -3.21 -6.25
C THR A 5 -19.60 -3.12 -7.77
N ASP A 6 -20.64 -3.61 -8.46
CA ASP A 6 -20.73 -3.54 -9.91
C ASP A 6 -20.85 -2.09 -10.38
N TYR A 7 -21.64 -1.26 -9.68
CA TYR A 7 -21.74 0.17 -9.94
C TYR A 7 -20.38 0.86 -9.77
N ILE A 8 -19.68 0.63 -8.66
CA ILE A 8 -18.37 1.23 -8.38
C ILE A 8 -17.37 0.88 -9.49
N LEU A 9 -17.37 -0.36 -9.97
CA LEU A 9 -16.42 -0.83 -10.98
C LEU A 9 -16.62 -0.18 -12.35
N VAL A 10 -17.86 0.24 -12.69
CA VAL A 10 -18.15 0.88 -13.99
C VAL A 10 -18.27 2.40 -13.90
N GLU A 11 -18.42 2.98 -12.71
CA GLU A 11 -18.56 4.43 -12.53
C GLU A 11 -17.19 5.12 -12.58
N ASP A 12 -16.91 5.78 -13.69
CA ASP A 12 -15.61 6.39 -13.98
C ASP A 12 -15.21 7.54 -13.07
N ARG A 13 -16.15 8.19 -12.40
CA ARG A 13 -15.88 9.29 -11.47
C ARG A 13 -15.28 8.82 -10.14
N LEU A 14 -15.42 7.53 -9.82
CA LEU A 14 -14.95 6.97 -8.55
C LEU A 14 -13.52 6.43 -8.68
N THR A 15 -12.69 6.70 -7.71
CA THR A 15 -11.42 6.00 -7.46
C THR A 15 -11.64 4.95 -6.36
N VAL A 16 -11.02 3.79 -6.52
CA VAL A 16 -11.13 2.67 -5.58
C VAL A 16 -9.84 2.56 -4.80
N GLU A 17 -9.93 2.45 -3.49
CA GLU A 17 -8.82 2.09 -2.61
C GLU A 17 -8.86 0.58 -2.34
N ILE A 18 -7.69 -0.07 -2.41
CA ILE A 18 -7.56 -1.52 -2.20
C ILE A 18 -6.32 -1.81 -1.37
N ILE A 19 -6.46 -2.71 -0.39
CA ILE A 19 -5.34 -3.34 0.33
C ILE A 19 -4.90 -4.57 -0.48
N PRO A 20 -3.71 -4.56 -1.12
CA PRO A 20 -3.31 -5.62 -2.05
C PRO A 20 -2.59 -6.80 -1.37
N ASP A 21 -2.89 -7.08 -0.10
CA ASP A 21 -2.20 -8.09 0.72
C ASP A 21 -2.64 -9.53 0.39
N GLY A 22 -3.80 -9.70 -0.23
CA GLY A 22 -4.40 -10.99 -0.53
C GLY A 22 -5.10 -11.66 0.65
N VAL A 23 -5.23 -10.94 1.77
CA VAL A 23 -5.98 -11.32 2.96
C VAL A 23 -7.33 -10.58 3.00
N HIS A 24 -7.29 -9.24 2.87
CA HIS A 24 -8.49 -8.41 2.86
C HIS A 24 -9.28 -8.57 1.56
N VAL A 25 -8.58 -8.61 0.43
CA VAL A 25 -9.19 -8.74 -0.89
C VAL A 25 -8.53 -9.88 -1.65
N HIS A 26 -9.34 -10.82 -2.11
CA HIS A 26 -8.84 -11.95 -2.91
C HIS A 26 -8.12 -11.43 -4.18
N PRO A 27 -6.95 -11.98 -4.56
CA PRO A 27 -6.16 -11.47 -5.69
C PRO A 27 -6.91 -11.36 -7.00
N LEU A 28 -7.82 -12.27 -7.28
CA LEU A 28 -8.68 -12.19 -8.48
C LEU A 28 -9.59 -10.96 -8.47
N LEU A 29 -10.04 -10.51 -7.29
CA LEU A 29 -10.87 -9.31 -7.17
C LEU A 29 -10.02 -8.04 -7.32
N VAL A 30 -8.78 -8.05 -6.84
CA VAL A 30 -7.81 -6.98 -7.11
C VAL A 30 -7.58 -6.85 -8.61
N GLU A 31 -7.29 -7.97 -9.30
CA GLU A 31 -7.07 -7.99 -10.75
C GLU A 31 -8.33 -7.57 -11.53
N LYS A 32 -9.51 -8.04 -11.14
CA LYS A 32 -10.79 -7.58 -11.70
C LYS A 32 -10.92 -6.07 -11.61
N THR A 33 -10.66 -5.50 -10.43
CA THR A 33 -10.76 -4.06 -10.19
C THR A 33 -9.77 -3.28 -11.06
N LEU A 34 -8.51 -3.74 -11.15
CA LEU A 34 -7.49 -3.11 -12.01
C LEU A 34 -7.91 -3.12 -13.49
N ARG A 35 -8.53 -4.20 -13.97
CA ARG A 35 -9.03 -4.29 -15.35
C ARG A 35 -10.24 -3.40 -15.61
N CYS A 36 -11.19 -3.33 -14.67
CA CYS A 36 -12.39 -2.52 -14.84
C CYS A 36 -12.12 -1.02 -14.71
N LYS A 37 -11.31 -0.62 -13.72
CA LYS A 37 -11.08 0.80 -13.38
C LYS A 37 -9.89 1.41 -14.09
N GLY A 38 -8.94 0.60 -14.53
CA GLY A 38 -7.63 1.07 -14.99
C GLY A 38 -6.76 1.63 -13.85
N LEU A 39 -5.45 1.73 -14.11
CA LEU A 39 -4.45 2.09 -13.10
C LEU A 39 -4.63 3.50 -12.53
N GLY A 40 -5.19 4.42 -13.31
CA GLY A 40 -5.42 5.79 -12.87
C GLY A 40 -6.56 5.96 -11.86
N ARG A 41 -7.36 4.94 -11.61
CA ARG A 41 -8.52 5.00 -10.69
C ARG A 41 -8.49 3.93 -9.61
N VAL A 42 -7.34 3.33 -9.39
CA VAL A 42 -7.09 2.42 -8.26
C VAL A 42 -5.90 2.94 -7.47
N ALA A 43 -6.09 3.12 -6.17
CA ALA A 43 -5.03 3.42 -5.22
C ALA A 43 -4.77 2.18 -4.36
N PHE A 44 -3.51 1.74 -4.31
CA PHE A 44 -3.09 0.74 -3.34
C PHE A 44 -2.81 1.42 -2.01
N VAL A 45 -3.54 1.03 -1.00
CA VAL A 45 -3.45 1.54 0.37
C VAL A 45 -3.01 0.44 1.32
N THR A 46 -2.46 0.83 2.44
CA THR A 46 -1.99 -0.12 3.45
C THR A 46 -3.07 -0.48 4.47
N ASP A 47 -3.87 0.49 4.89
CA ASP A 47 -4.68 0.36 6.12
C ASP A 47 -3.85 -0.20 7.27
N SER A 48 -2.60 0.30 7.40
CA SER A 48 -1.63 -0.18 8.38
C SER A 48 -2.08 0.14 9.79
N VAL A 49 -1.91 -0.83 10.65
CA VAL A 49 -2.14 -0.68 12.10
C VAL A 49 -0.87 -0.98 12.87
N LEU A 50 -0.93 -0.92 14.20
CA LEU A 50 0.17 -1.27 15.07
C LEU A 50 0.69 -2.68 14.73
N GLY A 51 2.02 -2.80 14.63
CA GLY A 51 2.70 -4.02 14.19
C GLY A 51 2.98 -4.08 12.68
N ALA A 52 2.49 -3.13 11.86
CA ALA A 52 2.87 -3.07 10.45
C ALA A 52 4.38 -2.88 10.28
N GLY A 53 4.99 -3.75 9.48
CA GLY A 53 6.44 -3.78 9.30
C GLY A 53 7.23 -4.47 10.42
N SER A 54 6.59 -4.83 11.52
CA SER A 54 7.18 -5.60 12.62
C SER A 54 7.26 -7.10 12.29
N PRO A 55 8.13 -7.87 12.98
CA PRO A 55 8.13 -9.32 12.89
C PRO A 55 6.78 -9.93 13.27
N PRO A 56 6.48 -11.17 12.84
CA PRO A 56 5.31 -11.90 13.33
C PRO A 56 5.32 -12.00 14.86
N GLY A 57 4.17 -11.78 15.49
CA GLY A 57 4.07 -11.79 16.95
C GLY A 57 2.80 -11.10 17.48
N VAL A 58 2.70 -11.05 18.79
CA VAL A 58 1.60 -10.39 19.50
C VAL A 58 2.08 -9.02 19.99
N TYR A 59 1.26 -8.02 19.76
CA TYR A 59 1.55 -6.62 20.10
C TYR A 59 0.37 -6.03 20.88
N ASP A 60 0.66 -5.12 21.82
CA ASP A 60 -0.37 -4.33 22.46
C ASP A 60 -1.00 -3.39 21.45
N GLY A 61 -2.32 -3.42 21.35
CA GLY A 61 -3.07 -2.63 20.38
C GLY A 61 -3.13 -1.14 20.74
N LEU A 62 -3.58 -0.31 19.78
CA LEU A 62 -3.74 1.14 19.94
C LEU A 62 -4.80 1.53 20.98
N TYR A 63 -5.73 0.63 21.27
CA TYR A 63 -6.80 0.86 22.24
C TYR A 63 -6.52 0.10 23.54
N ALA A 64 -6.80 0.73 24.67
CA ALA A 64 -6.56 0.15 25.99
C ALA A 64 -7.14 -1.27 26.12
N GLY A 65 -6.29 -2.23 26.44
CA GLY A 65 -6.65 -3.64 26.60
C GLY A 65 -6.81 -4.44 25.28
N ALA A 66 -6.70 -3.81 24.11
CA ALA A 66 -6.70 -4.53 22.85
C ALA A 66 -5.30 -5.08 22.55
N ARG A 67 -5.21 -6.32 22.07
CA ARG A 67 -3.99 -6.92 21.52
C ARG A 67 -4.25 -7.37 20.09
N VAL A 68 -3.19 -7.36 19.29
CA VAL A 68 -3.23 -7.83 17.91
C VAL A 68 -2.14 -8.87 17.69
N GLU A 69 -2.44 -9.86 16.89
CA GLU A 69 -1.48 -10.82 16.38
C GLU A 69 -1.16 -10.49 14.94
N VAL A 70 0.11 -10.31 14.61
CA VAL A 70 0.61 -10.11 13.25
C VAL A 70 1.11 -11.43 12.71
N THR A 71 0.53 -11.90 11.61
CA THR A 71 0.95 -13.12 10.93
C THR A 71 1.17 -12.86 9.43
N PRO A 72 2.16 -13.53 8.78
CA PRO A 72 2.49 -13.27 7.38
C PRO A 72 1.35 -13.58 6.40
N ASP A 73 0.54 -14.57 6.71
CA ASP A 73 -0.49 -15.18 5.83
C ASP A 73 -1.92 -14.82 6.23
N ARG A 74 -2.14 -14.40 7.48
CA ARG A 74 -3.48 -14.06 8.00
C ARG A 74 -3.68 -12.57 8.25
N GLY A 75 -2.64 -11.74 8.02
CA GLY A 75 -2.66 -10.31 8.28
C GLY A 75 -2.62 -9.98 9.77
N VAL A 76 -3.26 -8.89 10.17
CA VAL A 76 -3.37 -8.48 11.59
C VAL A 76 -4.72 -8.90 12.14
N ARG A 77 -4.69 -9.64 13.25
CA ARG A 77 -5.87 -10.17 13.91
C ARG A 77 -6.00 -9.64 15.32
N ARG A 78 -7.18 -9.22 15.69
CA ARG A 78 -7.47 -8.78 17.07
C ARG A 78 -7.66 -9.98 17.99
N ILE A 79 -7.10 -9.87 19.19
CA ILE A 79 -7.29 -10.88 20.26
C ILE A 79 -8.33 -10.31 21.24
N PRO A 80 -9.34 -11.11 21.67
CA PRO A 80 -9.48 -12.57 21.49
C PRO A 80 -10.40 -13.02 20.35
N ASP A 81 -11.03 -12.11 19.62
CA ASP A 81 -12.14 -12.46 18.71
C ASP A 81 -11.70 -12.82 17.27
N ASP A 82 -10.40 -12.85 17.00
CA ASP A 82 -9.79 -13.20 15.72
C ASP A 82 -10.31 -12.35 14.51
N ALA A 83 -10.87 -11.19 14.79
CA ALA A 83 -11.33 -10.29 13.73
C ALA A 83 -10.14 -9.63 13.01
N LEU A 84 -10.24 -9.46 11.69
CA LEU A 84 -9.29 -8.64 10.94
C LEU A 84 -9.27 -7.20 11.50
N SER A 85 -8.08 -6.65 11.69
CA SER A 85 -7.88 -5.34 12.31
C SER A 85 -6.82 -4.55 11.54
N GLY A 86 -7.18 -4.10 10.35
CA GLY A 86 -6.25 -3.47 9.42
C GLY A 86 -5.17 -4.41 8.89
N SER A 87 -4.12 -3.88 8.30
CA SER A 87 -3.06 -4.70 7.69
C SER A 87 -1.69 -4.51 8.33
N ALA A 88 -0.80 -5.48 8.08
CA ALA A 88 0.62 -5.39 8.37
C ALA A 88 1.43 -4.85 7.17
N MET A 89 0.76 -4.31 6.16
CA MET A 89 1.40 -3.82 4.94
C MET A 89 2.13 -2.50 5.17
N THR A 90 3.28 -2.37 4.55
CA THR A 90 3.92 -1.08 4.30
C THR A 90 3.66 -0.65 2.86
N GLN A 91 3.77 0.64 2.54
CA GLN A 91 3.57 1.12 1.18
C GLN A 91 4.59 0.53 0.20
N LEU A 92 5.81 0.25 0.65
CA LEU A 92 6.79 -0.50 -0.13
C LEU A 92 6.31 -1.91 -0.46
N ARG A 93 5.69 -2.62 0.49
CA ARG A 93 5.09 -3.94 0.22
C ARG A 93 3.94 -3.86 -0.78
N CYS A 94 3.09 -2.83 -0.72
CA CYS A 94 2.06 -2.62 -1.75
C CYS A 94 2.68 -2.49 -3.15
N PHE A 95 3.77 -1.71 -3.28
CA PHE A 95 4.52 -1.57 -4.51
C PHE A 95 5.12 -2.91 -4.99
N GLN A 96 5.76 -3.66 -4.08
CA GLN A 96 6.31 -4.98 -4.38
C GLN A 96 5.22 -5.97 -4.82
N GLN A 97 4.04 -5.96 -4.19
CA GLN A 97 2.89 -6.78 -4.60
C GLN A 97 2.39 -6.38 -6.00
N ALA A 98 2.32 -5.09 -6.31
CA ALA A 98 1.94 -4.64 -7.64
C ALA A 98 2.85 -5.25 -8.73
N VAL A 99 4.15 -5.26 -8.51
CA VAL A 99 5.13 -5.81 -9.46
C VAL A 99 5.13 -7.33 -9.45
N ARG A 100 5.34 -7.96 -8.28
CA ARG A 100 5.62 -9.40 -8.17
C ARG A 100 4.38 -10.26 -8.32
N ARG A 101 3.26 -9.83 -7.75
CA ARG A 101 2.03 -10.63 -7.72
C ARG A 101 1.08 -10.28 -8.87
N PHE A 102 0.94 -8.98 -9.15
CA PHE A 102 0.01 -8.50 -10.17
C PHE A 102 0.68 -8.19 -11.52
N GLY A 103 2.00 -8.44 -11.66
CA GLY A 103 2.73 -8.33 -12.93
C GLY A 103 2.76 -6.90 -13.50
N ARG A 104 2.63 -5.87 -12.65
CA ARG A 104 2.67 -4.48 -13.09
C ARG A 104 4.12 -4.04 -13.32
N SER A 105 4.33 -3.25 -14.35
CA SER A 105 5.62 -2.58 -14.55
C SER A 105 5.91 -1.58 -13.42
N ILE A 106 7.17 -1.18 -13.26
CA ILE A 106 7.56 -0.18 -12.24
C ILE A 106 6.74 1.12 -12.34
N PRO A 107 6.53 1.73 -13.54
CA PRO A 107 5.69 2.91 -13.66
C PRO A 107 4.22 2.68 -13.27
N GLU A 108 3.67 1.49 -13.59
CA GLU A 108 2.30 1.13 -13.22
C GLU A 108 2.16 0.95 -11.71
N ALA A 109 3.12 0.27 -11.07
CA ALA A 109 3.16 0.12 -9.62
C ALA A 109 3.29 1.48 -8.92
N ALA A 110 4.13 2.39 -9.44
CA ALA A 110 4.25 3.76 -8.95
C ALA A 110 2.95 4.56 -9.13
N ALA A 111 2.21 4.32 -10.22
CA ALA A 111 0.90 4.95 -10.40
C ALA A 111 -0.09 4.52 -9.31
N LEU A 112 -0.16 3.22 -9.00
CA LEU A 112 -1.05 2.67 -7.97
C LEU A 112 -0.67 3.11 -6.55
N CYS A 113 0.63 3.21 -6.24
CA CYS A 113 1.13 3.42 -4.88
C CYS A 113 1.51 4.87 -4.56
N SER A 114 1.60 5.76 -5.57
CA SER A 114 2.07 7.13 -5.38
C SER A 114 1.20 8.14 -6.14
N ARG A 115 1.20 8.12 -7.49
CA ARG A 115 0.50 9.14 -8.29
C ARG A 115 -1.01 9.15 -8.05
N THR A 116 -1.68 8.01 -8.05
CA THR A 116 -3.13 7.95 -7.83
C THR A 116 -3.52 8.35 -6.42
N PRO A 117 -2.86 7.85 -5.34
CA PRO A 117 -3.08 8.36 -3.98
C PRO A 117 -2.87 9.87 -3.84
N ALA A 118 -1.76 10.42 -4.37
CA ALA A 118 -1.49 11.85 -4.32
C ALA A 118 -2.62 12.66 -4.97
N ARG A 119 -3.07 12.24 -6.15
CA ARG A 119 -4.18 12.87 -6.86
C ARG A 119 -5.49 12.82 -6.08
N VAL A 120 -5.81 11.69 -5.45
CA VAL A 120 -7.02 11.54 -4.62
C VAL A 120 -7.01 12.51 -3.44
N LEU A 121 -5.85 12.75 -2.87
CA LEU A 121 -5.63 13.71 -1.77
C LEU A 121 -5.47 15.17 -2.24
N GLY A 122 -5.51 15.44 -3.55
CA GLY A 122 -5.30 16.79 -4.09
C GLY A 122 -3.86 17.29 -3.97
N LEU A 123 -2.88 16.40 -3.79
CA LEU A 123 -1.46 16.74 -3.69
C LEU A 123 -0.89 16.89 -5.11
N ASN A 124 -0.69 18.13 -5.54
CA ASN A 124 -0.30 18.43 -6.93
C ASN A 124 1.22 18.55 -7.10
N ASP A 125 1.99 18.54 -6.01
CA ASP A 125 3.43 18.75 -5.97
C ASP A 125 4.22 17.46 -5.74
N GLN A 126 3.57 16.29 -5.72
CA GLN A 126 4.20 15.00 -5.47
C GLN A 126 3.46 13.83 -6.16
N GLY A 127 4.00 12.62 -6.02
CA GLY A 127 3.43 11.40 -6.64
C GLY A 127 4.02 11.08 -8.02
N VAL A 128 4.81 11.94 -8.60
CA VAL A 128 5.57 11.74 -9.85
C VAL A 128 6.98 12.32 -9.73
N LEU A 129 7.90 11.81 -10.55
CA LEU A 129 9.24 12.36 -10.70
C LEU A 129 9.23 13.32 -11.88
N ASP A 130 9.17 14.62 -11.59
CA ASP A 130 9.20 15.68 -12.60
C ASP A 130 9.83 16.95 -12.02
N ARG A 131 10.23 17.88 -12.91
CA ARG A 131 10.80 19.18 -12.49
C ARG A 131 9.76 20.00 -11.72
N GLY A 132 10.19 20.60 -10.60
CA GLY A 132 9.33 21.41 -9.74
C GLY A 132 8.47 20.62 -8.76
N MET A 133 8.50 19.29 -8.83
CA MET A 133 7.86 18.43 -7.85
C MET A 133 8.71 18.29 -6.58
N ARG A 134 8.05 18.02 -5.47
CA ARG A 134 8.68 17.74 -4.19
C ARG A 134 9.57 16.50 -4.29
N ALA A 135 10.80 16.60 -3.84
CA ALA A 135 11.79 15.53 -3.93
C ALA A 135 11.58 14.47 -2.80
N ASN A 136 10.42 13.82 -2.81
CA ASN A 136 10.09 12.66 -1.98
C ASN A 136 10.32 11.39 -2.81
N ILE A 137 11.47 10.74 -2.63
CA ILE A 137 11.95 9.70 -3.54
C ILE A 137 12.44 8.49 -2.73
N ILE A 138 12.12 7.29 -3.20
CA ILE A 138 12.76 6.07 -2.74
C ILE A 138 13.65 5.49 -3.85
N LEU A 139 14.82 4.96 -3.46
CA LEU A 139 15.68 4.19 -4.35
C LEU A 139 15.60 2.72 -3.96
N LEU A 140 15.33 1.90 -4.95
CA LEU A 140 15.22 0.44 -4.80
C LEU A 140 16.31 -0.24 -5.62
N ASP A 141 16.78 -1.41 -5.17
CA ASP A 141 17.61 -2.29 -6.00
C ASP A 141 16.74 -3.07 -7.01
N ARG A 142 17.38 -3.95 -7.80
CA ARG A 142 16.68 -4.75 -8.81
C ARG A 142 15.69 -5.74 -8.20
N GLU A 143 15.93 -6.14 -6.98
CA GLU A 143 15.08 -7.01 -6.17
C GLU A 143 14.00 -6.24 -5.42
N LEU A 144 13.85 -4.93 -5.69
CA LEU A 144 12.89 -4.02 -5.06
C LEU A 144 13.10 -3.85 -3.54
N ASN A 145 14.31 -4.06 -3.03
CA ASN A 145 14.64 -3.74 -1.66
C ASN A 145 14.98 -2.25 -1.52
N LEU A 146 14.59 -1.64 -0.41
CA LEU A 146 14.85 -0.22 -0.15
C LEU A 146 16.34 0.01 0.09
N LYS A 147 16.93 0.91 -0.69
CA LYS A 147 18.32 1.36 -0.55
C LYS A 147 18.42 2.75 0.05
N MET A 148 17.46 3.63 -0.26
CA MET A 148 17.51 5.00 0.23
C MET A 148 16.10 5.61 0.24
N THR A 149 15.85 6.49 1.20
CA THR A 149 14.67 7.38 1.21
C THR A 149 15.15 8.83 1.26
N ILE A 150 14.58 9.62 0.37
CA ILE A 150 14.79 11.08 0.29
C ILE A 150 13.45 11.74 0.62
N LEU A 151 13.45 12.69 1.53
CA LEU A 151 12.29 13.48 1.92
C LEU A 151 12.64 14.97 1.76
N ASP A 152 11.84 15.66 0.97
CA ASP A 152 12.05 17.08 0.64
C ASP A 152 13.50 17.41 0.16
N GLY A 153 14.11 16.46 -0.56
CA GLY A 153 15.47 16.58 -1.07
C GLY A 153 16.57 16.13 -0.09
N GLU A 154 16.24 15.84 1.16
CA GLU A 154 17.18 15.35 2.16
C GLU A 154 17.15 13.82 2.29
N ILE A 155 18.33 13.20 2.43
CA ILE A 155 18.43 11.77 2.65
C ILE A 155 18.10 11.47 4.11
N VAL A 156 16.98 10.78 4.34
CA VAL A 156 16.51 10.42 5.69
C VAL A 156 16.76 8.95 6.05
N TYR A 157 17.12 8.13 5.06
CA TYR A 157 17.42 6.71 5.27
C TYR A 157 18.41 6.20 4.22
N ARG A 158 19.39 5.39 4.67
CA ARG A 158 20.26 4.55 3.82
C ARG A 158 20.36 3.15 4.40
N ALA A 159 20.27 2.14 3.54
CA ALA A 159 20.27 0.73 3.97
C ALA A 159 21.61 0.27 4.58
N ASP A 160 22.72 0.90 4.18
CA ASP A 160 24.07 0.51 4.59
C ASP A 160 24.61 1.36 5.76
N GLU A 161 23.79 2.27 6.31
CA GLU A 161 24.16 3.08 7.48
C GLU A 161 23.46 2.54 8.74
N PRO A 162 24.14 2.49 9.90
CA PRO A 162 23.51 2.10 11.16
C PRO A 162 22.38 3.09 11.48
N GLN A 163 21.22 2.57 11.79
CA GLN A 163 20.05 3.35 12.23
C GLN A 163 20.41 4.04 13.55
N ARG A 164 20.26 5.36 13.64
CA ARG A 164 20.43 6.15 14.87
C ARG A 164 19.23 6.02 15.79
#